data_f470ce6c043ef3877766ccbaa2ac67dd
#
_entry.id   f470ce6c043ef3877766ccbaa2ac67dd
#
_cell.length_a   1.000
_cell.length_b   1.000
_cell.length_c   1.000
_cell.angle_alpha   90.00
_cell.angle_beta   90.00
_cell.angle_gamma   90.00
#
_symmetry.space_group_name_H-M   'P 1'
#
loop_
_entity.id
_entity.type
_entity.pdbx_description
1 polymer ?
#
loop_
_entity_poly.entity_id
_entity_poly.type
_entity_poly.pdbx_seq_one_letter_code
_entity_poly.pdbx_strand_id
1 'polypeptide(L)'
;MSEINSKIPQGPLAEKWTNYKNHQKLVNPANKRRLDVIVVGTGLAGASAAASLAEMGFNVLNFCIQDSPRRAHSIAAQGGINAAKNYQNDGDSVYRLFYDTIKGGDYRAREANVYRLAEVSNSIIDQCVAQGVPFAREYGGLLDNRSFGGAQVSRTFYARGQTGQQLLLGAYSALSRQIGLGKVKMYTRHEMLDVVKVDGRARGIIARNLITGKIERYAAHAVVVATGGYVNTFFLSTNAMASNGSAAWQCYKKGAYFANPCMVQIHPTCVPVKGDFQSKLTLMSESLRNDGRIWVPKKLEDAKALQAGTKKGKDIPEADRDYYLERRYPAFGNLVPRDVASRAAKERCDAGFGVNSTGLAVFLDFSDAINRLGKEVVKQKYGNLFDMYEEITNDNPYETPMMIYPALHYSMGGLWVDYELMTSIPGLFAIGEANFSDHGANRLGASALMQGLADGYFVLPYTIQNYLSDQIQVPRFSTDLPEFVEAEKAIKDRIQKLMNVKGKETVDTIHRKLGHIMWEHIGMARDAKGLQEAIQMLKDLKKEFWSNVFIPGNADNLNTELEKALRVADFIEIGTLMAHDALDRAESCGGHFRTEHQTEEGEALRCLLYTSDAADE
;
A
#
# COMPACT_ATOMS: atom_id res chain seq x y z
N MET A 1 18.47 -19.90 15.65
CA MET A 1 17.78 -19.17 14.56
C MET A 1 18.56 -19.48 13.29
N SER A 2 17.93 -19.92 12.22
CA SER A 2 18.60 -20.01 10.93
C SER A 2 18.97 -18.59 10.51
N GLU A 3 20.21 -18.41 10.08
CA GLU A 3 20.70 -17.12 9.58
C GLU A 3 19.82 -16.68 8.41
N ILE A 4 19.31 -15.44 8.47
CA ILE A 4 18.48 -14.87 7.39
C ILE A 4 19.43 -14.59 6.23
N ASN A 5 19.18 -15.23 5.07
CA ASN A 5 19.95 -15.01 3.85
C ASN A 5 19.10 -14.26 2.83
N SER A 6 19.49 -13.03 2.52
CA SER A 6 18.83 -12.19 1.52
C SER A 6 19.05 -12.63 0.08
N LYS A 7 19.98 -13.56 -0.19
CA LYS A 7 20.35 -14.11 -1.51
C LYS A 7 20.71 -13.04 -2.54
N ILE A 8 21.29 -11.94 -2.10
CA ILE A 8 21.72 -10.88 -3.01
C ILE A 8 22.91 -11.38 -3.85
N PRO A 9 22.85 -11.27 -5.19
CA PRO A 9 23.97 -11.68 -6.05
C PRO A 9 25.24 -10.91 -5.75
N GLN A 10 26.39 -11.55 -5.94
CA GLN A 10 27.70 -10.90 -5.86
C GLN A 10 27.92 -9.93 -7.02
N GLY A 11 28.91 -9.05 -6.88
CA GLY A 11 29.33 -8.09 -7.90
C GLY A 11 28.77 -6.67 -7.71
N PRO A 12 29.11 -5.75 -8.62
CA PRO A 12 28.68 -4.36 -8.58
C PRO A 12 27.15 -4.24 -8.58
N LEU A 13 26.63 -3.23 -7.90
CA LEU A 13 25.18 -2.99 -7.75
C LEU A 13 24.46 -3.00 -9.11
N ALA A 14 25.01 -2.31 -10.10
CA ALA A 14 24.44 -2.19 -11.45
C ALA A 14 24.42 -3.51 -12.25
N GLU A 15 25.17 -4.52 -11.84
CA GLU A 15 25.28 -5.80 -12.54
C GLU A 15 24.52 -6.93 -11.86
N LYS A 16 24.09 -6.74 -10.60
CA LYS A 16 23.48 -7.79 -9.78
C LYS A 16 22.28 -8.46 -10.46
N TRP A 17 21.38 -7.70 -11.07
CA TRP A 17 20.20 -8.27 -11.73
C TRP A 17 20.56 -9.02 -13.01
N THR A 18 21.47 -8.50 -13.80
CA THR A 18 21.99 -9.20 -14.98
C THR A 18 22.73 -10.48 -14.60
N ASN A 19 23.60 -10.42 -13.58
CA ASN A 19 24.29 -11.59 -13.04
C ASN A 19 23.30 -12.63 -12.51
N TYR A 20 22.25 -12.23 -11.81
CA TYR A 20 21.20 -13.13 -11.37
C TYR A 20 20.53 -13.84 -12.55
N LYS A 21 20.09 -13.10 -13.58
CA LYS A 21 19.43 -13.67 -14.77
C LYS A 21 20.31 -14.65 -15.52
N ASN A 22 21.61 -14.42 -15.57
CA ASN A 22 22.57 -15.28 -16.27
C ASN A 22 22.86 -16.59 -15.53
N HIS A 23 22.68 -16.64 -14.20
CA HIS A 23 23.03 -17.79 -13.37
C HIS A 23 21.81 -18.54 -12.79
N GLN A 24 20.61 -18.01 -12.95
CA GLN A 24 19.41 -18.66 -12.43
C GLN A 24 19.10 -19.98 -13.17
N LYS A 25 18.48 -20.90 -12.45
CA LYS A 25 17.92 -22.10 -13.04
C LYS A 25 16.58 -21.79 -13.70
N LEU A 26 16.36 -22.29 -14.91
CA LEU A 26 15.10 -22.15 -15.63
C LEU A 26 14.38 -23.50 -15.70
N VAL A 27 13.06 -23.46 -15.62
CA VAL A 27 12.22 -24.63 -15.84
C VAL A 27 12.01 -24.83 -17.33
N ASN A 28 12.32 -26.04 -17.83
CA ASN A 28 12.05 -26.40 -19.22
C ASN A 28 10.54 -26.26 -19.55
N PRO A 29 10.15 -25.72 -20.71
CA PRO A 29 8.76 -25.55 -21.10
C PRO A 29 7.89 -26.83 -20.96
N ALA A 30 8.47 -28.00 -21.26
CA ALA A 30 7.76 -29.28 -21.11
C ALA A 30 7.38 -29.60 -19.65
N ASN A 31 8.15 -29.11 -18.68
CA ASN A 31 7.91 -29.33 -17.26
C ASN A 31 7.00 -28.26 -16.64
N LYS A 32 6.96 -27.03 -17.16
CA LYS A 32 6.14 -25.93 -16.63
C LYS A 32 4.67 -26.33 -16.49
N ARG A 33 4.09 -27.02 -17.45
CA ARG A 33 2.69 -27.50 -17.43
C ARG A 33 2.37 -28.49 -16.32
N ARG A 34 3.37 -29.03 -15.62
CA ARG A 34 3.19 -29.95 -14.48
C ARG A 34 3.16 -29.23 -13.15
N LEU A 35 3.61 -27.97 -13.14
CA LEU A 35 3.76 -27.16 -11.94
C LEU A 35 2.59 -26.21 -11.79
N ASP A 36 1.97 -26.25 -10.61
CA ASP A 36 0.84 -25.40 -10.25
C ASP A 36 1.34 -24.28 -9.34
N VAL A 37 0.89 -23.05 -9.60
CA VAL A 37 1.21 -21.86 -8.78
C VAL A 37 -0.10 -21.22 -8.35
N ILE A 38 -0.24 -20.98 -7.06
CA ILE A 38 -1.33 -20.16 -6.50
C ILE A 38 -0.87 -18.70 -6.45
N VAL A 39 -1.72 -17.79 -6.97
CA VAL A 39 -1.53 -16.34 -6.83
C VAL A 39 -2.73 -15.77 -6.08
N VAL A 40 -2.50 -15.22 -4.90
CA VAL A 40 -3.54 -14.62 -4.05
C VAL A 40 -3.52 -13.11 -4.21
N GLY A 41 -4.57 -12.56 -4.80
CA GLY A 41 -4.69 -11.14 -5.14
C GLY A 41 -4.73 -10.90 -6.65
N THR A 42 -5.44 -9.86 -7.06
CA THR A 42 -5.69 -9.48 -8.46
C THR A 42 -5.48 -7.99 -8.71
N GLY A 43 -4.75 -7.31 -7.80
CA GLY A 43 -4.22 -5.97 -8.03
C GLY A 43 -3.11 -6.00 -9.10
N LEU A 44 -2.43 -4.89 -9.31
CA LEU A 44 -1.39 -4.80 -10.35
C LEU A 44 -0.34 -5.90 -10.22
N ALA A 45 0.17 -6.16 -9.02
CA ALA A 45 1.16 -7.19 -8.78
C ALA A 45 0.62 -8.60 -9.06
N GLY A 46 -0.58 -8.93 -8.54
CA GLY A 46 -1.15 -10.26 -8.70
C GLY A 46 -1.63 -10.55 -10.14
N ALA A 47 -2.25 -9.58 -10.80
CA ALA A 47 -2.72 -9.73 -12.16
C ALA A 47 -1.55 -9.88 -13.16
N SER A 48 -0.50 -9.05 -13.02
CA SER A 48 0.71 -9.14 -13.85
C SER A 48 1.46 -10.44 -13.63
N ALA A 49 1.61 -10.88 -12.37
CA ALA A 49 2.26 -12.15 -12.05
C ALA A 49 1.48 -13.35 -12.61
N ALA A 50 0.17 -13.41 -12.39
CA ALA A 50 -0.66 -14.51 -12.88
C ALA A 50 -0.66 -14.58 -14.41
N ALA A 51 -0.75 -13.43 -15.09
CA ALA A 51 -0.66 -13.38 -16.55
C ALA A 51 0.69 -13.88 -17.05
N SER A 52 1.81 -13.37 -16.51
CA SER A 52 3.15 -13.72 -16.93
C SER A 52 3.47 -15.20 -16.69
N LEU A 53 3.15 -15.72 -15.51
CA LEU A 53 3.39 -17.13 -15.19
C LEU A 53 2.59 -18.06 -16.13
N ALA A 54 1.35 -17.72 -16.42
CA ALA A 54 0.52 -18.49 -17.35
C ALA A 54 1.04 -18.40 -18.80
N GLU A 55 1.51 -17.24 -19.27
CA GLU A 55 2.16 -17.08 -20.58
C GLU A 55 3.41 -17.95 -20.69
N MET A 56 4.18 -18.06 -19.60
CA MET A 56 5.36 -18.91 -19.54
C MET A 56 5.05 -20.41 -19.54
N GLY A 57 3.79 -20.82 -19.35
CA GLY A 57 3.33 -22.19 -19.42
C GLY A 57 3.07 -22.88 -18.09
N PHE A 58 3.13 -22.18 -16.96
CA PHE A 58 2.68 -22.70 -15.66
C PHE A 58 1.16 -22.75 -15.55
N ASN A 59 0.63 -23.66 -14.73
CA ASN A 59 -0.78 -23.64 -14.37
C ASN A 59 -0.97 -22.67 -13.21
N VAL A 60 -1.89 -21.73 -13.34
CA VAL A 60 -2.11 -20.70 -12.33
C VAL A 60 -3.52 -20.79 -11.75
N LEU A 61 -3.60 -20.84 -10.42
CA LEU A 61 -4.84 -20.68 -9.66
C LEU A 61 -4.79 -19.27 -9.06
N ASN A 62 -5.66 -18.37 -9.53
CA ASN A 62 -5.66 -16.98 -9.09
C ASN A 62 -6.89 -16.65 -8.26
N PHE A 63 -6.68 -16.13 -7.06
CA PHE A 63 -7.72 -15.86 -6.07
C PHE A 63 -8.01 -14.36 -5.95
N CYS A 64 -9.29 -14.03 -6.04
CA CYS A 64 -9.81 -12.67 -5.93
C CYS A 64 -10.89 -12.61 -4.84
N ILE A 65 -10.68 -11.76 -3.83
CA ILE A 65 -11.65 -11.54 -2.77
C ILE A 65 -12.92 -10.82 -3.29
N GLN A 66 -12.78 -10.01 -4.34
CA GLN A 66 -13.89 -9.30 -4.97
C GLN A 66 -14.61 -10.17 -6.01
N ASP A 67 -15.75 -9.69 -6.50
CA ASP A 67 -16.50 -10.27 -7.60
C ASP A 67 -15.81 -10.12 -8.96
N SER A 68 -14.90 -9.15 -9.05
CA SER A 68 -14.11 -8.88 -10.27
C SER A 68 -12.69 -8.48 -9.93
N PRO A 69 -11.68 -9.02 -10.66
CA PRO A 69 -10.28 -8.58 -10.55
C PRO A 69 -10.08 -7.07 -10.72
N ARG A 70 -10.95 -6.41 -11.47
CA ARG A 70 -10.89 -4.95 -11.73
C ARG A 70 -11.21 -4.08 -10.52
N ARG A 71 -11.64 -4.67 -9.39
CA ARG A 71 -11.99 -3.93 -8.17
C ARG A 71 -10.88 -3.89 -7.11
N ALA A 72 -9.67 -4.27 -7.50
CA ALA A 72 -8.51 -4.15 -6.62
C ALA A 72 -8.19 -2.69 -6.29
N HIS A 73 -7.56 -2.46 -5.14
CA HIS A 73 -7.21 -1.11 -4.67
C HIS A 73 -6.39 -0.28 -5.69
N SER A 74 -5.58 -0.92 -6.51
CA SER A 74 -4.79 -0.26 -7.57
C SER A 74 -5.62 0.69 -8.46
N ILE A 75 -6.92 0.44 -8.62
CA ILE A 75 -7.84 1.30 -9.39
C ILE A 75 -7.93 2.73 -8.82
N ALA A 76 -7.72 2.90 -7.52
CA ALA A 76 -7.87 4.18 -6.83
C ALA A 76 -6.66 5.11 -6.97
N ALA A 77 -5.53 4.64 -7.50
CA ALA A 77 -4.33 5.45 -7.65
C ALA A 77 -4.47 6.43 -8.84
N GLN A 78 -4.19 7.71 -8.59
CA GLN A 78 -4.45 8.80 -9.53
C GLN A 78 -3.19 9.42 -10.12
N GLY A 79 -2.13 9.55 -9.29
CA GLY A 79 -1.01 10.44 -9.55
C GLY A 79 -0.15 10.08 -10.75
N GLY A 80 0.26 8.84 -10.89
CA GLY A 80 1.16 8.39 -11.95
C GLY A 80 2.01 7.19 -11.56
N ILE A 81 2.95 6.86 -12.43
CA ILE A 81 3.94 5.79 -12.27
C ILE A 81 5.33 6.30 -12.68
N ASN A 82 6.34 6.05 -11.84
CA ASN A 82 7.70 6.47 -12.11
C ASN A 82 8.42 5.53 -13.08
N ALA A 83 9.29 6.10 -13.93
CA ALA A 83 10.27 5.37 -14.71
C ALA A 83 11.44 6.28 -15.09
N ALA A 84 12.65 5.74 -15.12
CA ALA A 84 13.89 6.48 -15.39
C ALA A 84 14.16 6.66 -16.90
N LYS A 85 13.19 7.19 -17.67
CA LYS A 85 13.28 7.33 -19.14
C LYS A 85 13.98 8.60 -19.60
N ASN A 86 14.13 9.61 -18.74
CA ASN A 86 14.79 10.88 -19.03
C ASN A 86 14.25 11.58 -20.31
N TYR A 87 12.95 11.54 -20.57
CA TYR A 87 12.36 12.12 -21.77
C TYR A 87 12.46 13.66 -21.81
N GLN A 88 12.46 14.33 -20.65
CA GLN A 88 12.64 15.78 -20.54
C GLN A 88 14.12 16.21 -20.59
N ASN A 89 15.05 15.25 -20.63
CA ASN A 89 16.48 15.50 -20.61
C ASN A 89 16.93 16.38 -19.42
N ASP A 90 16.31 16.18 -18.27
CA ASP A 90 16.54 16.93 -17.02
C ASP A 90 17.50 16.19 -16.06
N GLY A 91 18.24 15.22 -16.59
CA GLY A 91 19.30 14.49 -15.88
C GLY A 91 18.77 13.28 -15.07
N ASP A 92 17.60 12.74 -15.40
CA ASP A 92 17.12 11.51 -14.80
C ASP A 92 17.90 10.30 -15.31
N SER A 93 18.00 9.25 -14.49
CA SER A 93 18.67 8.00 -14.80
C SER A 93 18.23 6.88 -13.85
N VAL A 94 18.56 5.64 -14.17
CA VAL A 94 18.36 4.49 -13.27
C VAL A 94 19.02 4.74 -11.92
N TYR A 95 20.29 5.20 -11.92
CA TYR A 95 21.01 5.51 -10.69
C TYR A 95 20.36 6.64 -9.89
N ARG A 96 19.85 7.68 -10.56
CA ARG A 96 19.17 8.78 -9.88
C ARG A 96 17.84 8.33 -9.27
N LEU A 97 17.04 7.54 -9.98
CA LEU A 97 15.81 6.96 -9.43
C LEU A 97 16.11 6.06 -8.22
N PHE A 98 17.15 5.23 -8.33
CA PHE A 98 17.63 4.42 -7.21
C PHE A 98 18.02 5.30 -6.01
N TYR A 99 18.91 6.29 -6.22
CA TYR A 99 19.38 7.17 -5.15
C TYR A 99 18.22 7.93 -4.47
N ASP A 100 17.32 8.51 -5.28
CA ASP A 100 16.16 9.23 -4.75
C ASP A 100 15.24 8.30 -3.93
N THR A 101 15.10 7.03 -4.34
CA THR A 101 14.27 6.04 -3.63
C THR A 101 14.92 5.64 -2.29
N ILE A 102 16.23 5.39 -2.26
CA ILE A 102 16.97 5.09 -1.03
C ILE A 102 16.94 6.27 -0.07
N LYS A 103 17.26 7.48 -0.55
CA LYS A 103 17.24 8.71 0.25
C LYS A 103 15.84 9.04 0.75
N GLY A 104 14.84 8.95 -0.15
CA GLY A 104 13.44 9.20 0.21
C GLY A 104 12.88 8.18 1.21
N GLY A 105 13.42 6.98 1.23
CA GLY A 105 13.13 5.91 2.20
C GLY A 105 13.97 5.98 3.48
N ASP A 106 14.68 7.10 3.69
CA ASP A 106 15.56 7.33 4.86
C ASP A 106 16.61 6.22 5.06
N TYR A 107 17.15 5.68 3.95
CA TYR A 107 18.19 4.63 3.95
C TYR A 107 17.76 3.36 4.72
N ARG A 108 16.47 3.00 4.66
CA ARG A 108 15.88 1.80 5.31
C ARG A 108 15.40 0.76 4.29
N ALA A 109 15.74 0.93 3.02
CA ALA A 109 15.44 -0.02 1.95
C ALA A 109 16.67 -0.83 1.56
N ARG A 110 16.45 -2.01 1.00
CA ARG A 110 17.52 -2.89 0.52
C ARG A 110 18.01 -2.42 -0.85
N GLU A 111 19.24 -1.93 -0.94
CA GLU A 111 19.83 -1.29 -2.12
C GLU A 111 19.71 -2.13 -3.39
N ALA A 112 20.09 -3.42 -3.31
CA ALA A 112 20.05 -4.31 -4.46
C ALA A 112 18.62 -4.46 -5.05
N ASN A 113 17.60 -4.52 -4.21
CA ASN A 113 16.22 -4.61 -4.65
C ASN A 113 15.75 -3.28 -5.27
N VAL A 114 16.12 -2.15 -4.66
CA VAL A 114 15.77 -0.82 -5.17
C VAL A 114 16.45 -0.52 -6.51
N TYR A 115 17.71 -0.91 -6.65
CA TYR A 115 18.41 -0.72 -7.93
C TYR A 115 17.75 -1.54 -9.05
N ARG A 116 17.43 -2.81 -8.77
CA ARG A 116 16.67 -3.66 -9.70
C ARG A 116 15.33 -3.05 -10.08
N LEU A 117 14.59 -2.51 -9.11
CA LEU A 117 13.32 -1.82 -9.34
C LEU A 117 13.50 -0.62 -10.30
N ALA A 118 14.52 0.20 -10.06
CA ALA A 118 14.85 1.33 -10.93
C ALA A 118 15.26 0.89 -12.35
N GLU A 119 16.04 -0.19 -12.45
CA GLU A 119 16.49 -0.76 -13.73
C GLU A 119 15.31 -1.23 -14.59
N VAL A 120 14.38 -1.99 -14.02
CA VAL A 120 13.22 -2.52 -14.77
C VAL A 120 12.12 -1.50 -15.03
N SER A 121 12.17 -0.33 -14.40
CA SER A 121 11.11 0.69 -14.49
C SER A 121 10.81 1.13 -15.93
N ASN A 122 11.83 1.23 -16.76
CA ASN A 122 11.70 1.61 -18.17
C ASN A 122 10.89 0.58 -18.97
N SER A 123 11.16 -0.69 -18.74
CA SER A 123 10.46 -1.80 -19.41
C SER A 123 8.99 -1.89 -18.98
N ILE A 124 8.66 -1.47 -17.74
CA ILE A 124 7.26 -1.41 -17.27
C ILE A 124 6.43 -0.46 -18.13
N ILE A 125 6.95 0.74 -18.40
CA ILE A 125 6.23 1.74 -19.22
C ILE A 125 6.01 1.21 -20.65
N ASP A 126 7.03 0.60 -21.24
CA ASP A 126 6.92 0.02 -22.58
C ASP A 126 5.87 -1.11 -22.63
N GLN A 127 5.86 -1.98 -21.62
CA GLN A 127 4.85 -3.02 -21.46
C GLN A 127 3.44 -2.44 -21.34
N CYS A 128 3.26 -1.40 -20.51
CA CYS A 128 1.96 -0.76 -20.33
C CYS A 128 1.48 -0.06 -21.61
N VAL A 129 2.37 0.59 -22.38
CA VAL A 129 2.04 1.17 -23.69
C VAL A 129 1.61 0.08 -24.67
N ALA A 130 2.33 -1.04 -24.72
CA ALA A 130 1.99 -2.17 -25.56
C ALA A 130 0.64 -2.82 -25.18
N GLN A 131 0.22 -2.72 -23.91
CA GLN A 131 -1.09 -3.16 -23.42
C GLN A 131 -2.21 -2.14 -23.68
N GLY A 132 -1.91 -1.00 -24.30
CA GLY A 132 -2.90 0.02 -24.64
C GLY A 132 -3.22 1.01 -23.51
N VAL A 133 -2.37 1.15 -22.51
CA VAL A 133 -2.55 2.16 -21.46
C VAL A 133 -2.43 3.56 -22.07
N PRO A 134 -3.49 4.41 -21.95
CA PRO A 134 -3.54 5.72 -22.62
C PRO A 134 -2.81 6.78 -21.79
N PHE A 135 -1.49 6.67 -21.68
CA PHE A 135 -0.68 7.71 -21.07
C PHE A 135 -0.84 9.05 -21.80
N ALA A 136 -0.76 10.15 -21.04
CA ALA A 136 -0.69 11.48 -21.62
C ALA A 136 0.50 11.58 -22.58
N ARG A 137 0.34 12.37 -23.64
CA ARG A 137 1.37 12.59 -24.66
C ARG A 137 1.58 14.08 -24.89
N GLU A 138 2.81 14.43 -25.21
CA GLU A 138 3.19 15.75 -25.70
C GLU A 138 2.73 15.95 -27.14
N TYR A 139 2.83 17.20 -27.63
CA TYR A 139 2.46 17.55 -29.00
C TYR A 139 3.20 16.71 -30.06
N GLY A 140 4.48 16.39 -29.81
CA GLY A 140 5.31 15.55 -30.69
C GLY A 140 5.00 14.04 -30.62
N GLY A 141 4.02 13.61 -29.80
CA GLY A 141 3.59 12.21 -29.67
C GLY A 141 4.38 11.37 -28.68
N LEU A 142 5.43 11.90 -28.07
CA LEU A 142 6.13 11.23 -26.95
C LEU A 142 5.23 11.19 -25.72
N LEU A 143 5.51 10.24 -24.82
CA LEU A 143 4.81 10.18 -23.54
C LEU A 143 5.18 11.40 -22.70
N ASP A 144 4.15 12.09 -22.22
CA ASP A 144 4.32 13.20 -21.30
C ASP A 144 4.66 12.68 -19.89
N ASN A 145 5.56 13.38 -19.21
CA ASN A 145 5.93 13.10 -17.83
C ASN A 145 6.09 14.39 -17.03
N ARG A 146 6.04 14.26 -15.71
CA ARG A 146 6.12 15.40 -14.79
C ARG A 146 6.92 15.05 -13.53
N SER A 147 7.37 16.08 -12.83
CA SER A 147 7.85 15.92 -11.47
C SER A 147 6.68 15.57 -10.53
N PHE A 148 6.97 14.84 -9.47
CA PHE A 148 5.97 14.42 -8.48
C PHE A 148 6.60 14.48 -7.09
N GLY A 149 5.79 14.65 -6.04
CA GLY A 149 6.26 14.91 -4.68
C GLY A 149 7.46 14.08 -4.25
N GLY A 150 8.53 14.75 -3.84
CA GLY A 150 9.82 14.16 -3.45
C GLY A 150 10.84 13.98 -4.59
N ALA A 151 10.49 14.24 -5.86
CA ALA A 151 11.41 14.17 -6.99
C ALA A 151 11.60 15.54 -7.66
N GLN A 152 12.84 15.89 -7.96
CA GLN A 152 13.20 17.15 -8.65
C GLN A 152 13.27 17.00 -10.17
N VAL A 153 13.08 15.79 -10.69
CA VAL A 153 13.11 15.48 -12.13
C VAL A 153 11.76 14.96 -12.61
N SER A 154 11.52 15.10 -13.90
CA SER A 154 10.28 14.70 -14.56
C SER A 154 10.34 13.22 -14.94
N ARG A 155 9.88 12.32 -14.08
CA ARG A 155 9.90 10.88 -14.29
C ARG A 155 8.55 10.19 -14.13
N THR A 156 7.49 10.94 -13.79
CA THR A 156 6.17 10.36 -13.51
C THR A 156 5.29 10.41 -14.73
N PHE A 157 5.02 9.25 -15.31
CA PHE A 157 4.08 9.05 -16.41
C PHE A 157 2.66 8.92 -15.87
N TYR A 158 1.65 9.43 -16.56
CA TYR A 158 0.31 9.55 -16.02
C TYR A 158 -0.80 9.45 -17.09
N ALA A 159 -1.99 9.08 -16.66
CA ALA A 159 -3.22 9.09 -17.44
C ALA A 159 -4.27 9.99 -16.75
N ARG A 160 -3.96 11.26 -16.59
CA ARG A 160 -4.81 12.38 -16.12
C ARG A 160 -5.82 12.00 -15.03
N GLY A 161 -5.35 11.63 -13.83
CA GLY A 161 -6.18 11.27 -12.69
C GLY A 161 -6.73 9.83 -12.69
N GLN A 162 -6.49 9.06 -13.73
CA GLN A 162 -6.97 7.68 -13.88
C GLN A 162 -5.82 6.66 -14.03
N THR A 163 -4.61 7.01 -13.64
CA THR A 163 -3.42 6.19 -13.93
C THR A 163 -3.56 4.77 -13.39
N GLY A 164 -3.95 4.60 -12.13
CA GLY A 164 -4.12 3.28 -11.53
C GLY A 164 -5.22 2.45 -12.21
N GLN A 165 -6.32 3.08 -12.57
CA GLN A 165 -7.40 2.43 -13.30
C GLN A 165 -6.93 1.91 -14.67
N GLN A 166 -6.23 2.73 -15.44
CA GLN A 166 -5.78 2.37 -16.77
C GLN A 166 -4.69 1.28 -16.74
N LEU A 167 -3.76 1.38 -15.79
CA LEU A 167 -2.75 0.32 -15.56
C LEU A 167 -3.40 -1.00 -15.15
N LEU A 168 -4.39 -0.96 -14.24
CA LEU A 168 -5.10 -2.16 -13.81
C LEU A 168 -5.88 -2.80 -14.96
N LEU A 169 -6.51 -2.01 -15.83
CA LEU A 169 -7.20 -2.52 -17.00
C LEU A 169 -6.23 -3.17 -17.99
N GLY A 170 -5.02 -2.61 -18.18
CA GLY A 170 -3.96 -3.24 -18.99
C GLY A 170 -3.53 -4.60 -18.44
N ALA A 171 -3.22 -4.66 -17.14
CA ALA A 171 -2.87 -5.91 -16.47
C ALA A 171 -4.01 -6.94 -16.46
N TYR A 172 -5.24 -6.48 -16.25
CA TYR A 172 -6.44 -7.32 -16.32
C TYR A 172 -6.67 -7.88 -17.72
N SER A 173 -6.42 -7.10 -18.78
CA SER A 173 -6.54 -7.58 -20.15
C SER A 173 -5.59 -8.73 -20.44
N ALA A 174 -4.33 -8.62 -20.00
CA ALA A 174 -3.36 -9.71 -20.08
C ALA A 174 -3.81 -10.95 -19.31
N LEU A 175 -4.27 -10.77 -18.06
CA LEU A 175 -4.80 -11.84 -17.21
C LEU A 175 -6.04 -12.49 -17.85
N SER A 176 -6.99 -11.69 -18.33
CA SER A 176 -8.25 -12.17 -18.96
C SER A 176 -7.98 -13.02 -20.20
N ARG A 177 -6.96 -12.69 -20.97
CA ARG A 177 -6.51 -13.53 -22.10
C ARG A 177 -6.08 -14.91 -21.61
N GLN A 178 -5.32 -15.00 -20.52
CA GLN A 178 -4.86 -16.30 -19.99
C GLN A 178 -6.00 -17.11 -19.37
N ILE A 179 -7.00 -16.43 -18.78
CA ILE A 179 -8.23 -17.08 -18.32
C ILE A 179 -9.00 -17.67 -19.52
N GLY A 180 -9.19 -16.88 -20.58
CA GLY A 180 -9.86 -17.33 -21.80
C GLY A 180 -9.16 -18.50 -22.50
N LEU A 181 -7.83 -18.60 -22.39
CA LEU A 181 -7.03 -19.73 -22.89
C LEU A 181 -7.04 -20.95 -21.94
N GLY A 182 -7.72 -20.87 -20.80
CA GLY A 182 -7.77 -21.95 -19.80
C GLY A 182 -6.48 -22.17 -19.01
N LYS A 183 -5.50 -21.26 -19.10
CA LYS A 183 -4.21 -21.37 -18.39
C LYS A 183 -4.26 -20.78 -16.99
N VAL A 184 -5.18 -19.88 -16.73
CA VAL A 184 -5.49 -19.36 -15.40
C VAL A 184 -6.88 -19.79 -15.00
N LYS A 185 -6.99 -20.43 -13.83
CA LYS A 185 -8.27 -20.68 -13.17
C LYS A 185 -8.53 -19.57 -12.16
N MET A 186 -9.53 -18.73 -12.44
CA MET A 186 -9.90 -17.60 -11.60
C MET A 186 -10.93 -18.01 -10.56
N TYR A 187 -10.66 -17.69 -9.29
CA TYR A 187 -11.56 -17.87 -8.15
C TYR A 187 -11.96 -16.50 -7.60
N THR A 188 -13.09 -15.96 -8.06
CA THR A 188 -13.67 -14.72 -7.52
C THR A 188 -14.46 -15.01 -6.25
N ARG A 189 -14.59 -14.01 -5.36
CA ARG A 189 -15.26 -14.17 -4.07
C ARG A 189 -14.66 -15.29 -3.21
N HIS A 190 -13.32 -15.42 -3.26
CA HIS A 190 -12.58 -16.33 -2.40
C HIS A 190 -11.55 -15.56 -1.58
N GLU A 191 -11.60 -15.73 -0.28
CA GLU A 191 -10.64 -15.13 0.68
C GLU A 191 -9.70 -16.21 1.20
N MET A 192 -8.39 -15.97 1.07
CA MET A 192 -7.38 -16.82 1.70
C MET A 192 -7.42 -16.62 3.22
N LEU A 193 -7.59 -17.71 3.95
CA LEU A 193 -7.66 -17.71 5.42
C LEU A 193 -6.45 -18.37 6.08
N ASP A 194 -5.68 -19.16 5.36
CA ASP A 194 -4.44 -19.77 5.86
C ASP A 194 -3.52 -20.21 4.73
N VAL A 195 -2.21 -20.33 5.02
CA VAL A 195 -1.22 -20.98 4.16
C VAL A 195 -0.90 -22.37 4.73
N VAL A 196 -0.85 -23.37 3.87
CA VAL A 196 -0.56 -24.76 4.26
C VAL A 196 0.89 -25.07 3.98
N LYS A 197 1.61 -25.55 5.00
CA LYS A 197 3.00 -26.04 4.89
C LYS A 197 3.00 -27.58 4.94
N VAL A 198 3.72 -28.19 4.02
CA VAL A 198 4.07 -29.60 4.03
C VAL A 198 5.59 -29.70 3.97
N ASP A 199 6.20 -30.44 4.86
CA ASP A 199 7.67 -30.54 5.00
C ASP A 199 8.37 -29.17 5.09
N GLY A 200 7.77 -28.22 5.83
CA GLY A 200 8.32 -26.88 6.03
C GLY A 200 8.17 -25.92 4.83
N ARG A 201 7.60 -26.35 3.71
CA ARG A 201 7.40 -25.56 2.48
C ARG A 201 5.94 -25.18 2.28
N ALA A 202 5.67 -24.02 1.72
CA ALA A 202 4.31 -23.65 1.31
C ALA A 202 3.85 -24.53 0.16
N ARG A 203 2.72 -25.22 0.36
CA ARG A 203 2.17 -26.19 -0.61
C ARG A 203 0.71 -25.96 -0.94
N GLY A 204 0.12 -24.93 -0.41
CA GLY A 204 -1.25 -24.56 -0.72
C GLY A 204 -1.84 -23.55 0.25
N ILE A 205 -3.15 -23.36 0.13
CA ILE A 205 -3.91 -22.43 0.96
C ILE A 205 -5.24 -23.06 1.39
N ILE A 206 -5.79 -22.52 2.47
CA ILE A 206 -7.19 -22.67 2.83
C ILE A 206 -7.90 -21.38 2.45
N ALA A 207 -8.98 -21.47 1.69
CA ALA A 207 -9.78 -20.33 1.28
C ALA A 207 -11.25 -20.52 1.66
N ARG A 208 -11.95 -19.41 1.90
CA ARG A 208 -13.40 -19.39 2.08
C ARG A 208 -14.05 -18.87 0.81
N ASN A 209 -14.99 -19.60 0.28
CA ASN A 209 -15.91 -19.13 -0.72
C ASN A 209 -16.91 -18.18 -0.04
N LEU A 210 -16.86 -16.90 -0.34
CA LEU A 210 -17.62 -15.86 0.36
C LEU A 210 -19.12 -15.90 0.04
N ILE A 211 -19.52 -16.59 -1.04
CA ILE A 211 -20.93 -16.73 -1.43
C ILE A 211 -21.57 -17.89 -0.67
N THR A 212 -20.89 -19.04 -0.64
CA THR A 212 -21.43 -20.27 -0.10
C THR A 212 -21.04 -20.54 1.35
N GLY A 213 -20.07 -19.77 1.90
CA GLY A 213 -19.49 -20.02 3.21
C GLY A 213 -18.54 -21.21 3.29
N LYS A 214 -18.42 -22.02 2.24
CA LYS A 214 -17.58 -23.23 2.24
C LYS A 214 -16.11 -22.89 2.44
N ILE A 215 -15.46 -23.72 3.28
CA ILE A 215 -14.01 -23.72 3.44
C ILE A 215 -13.44 -24.75 2.48
N GLU A 216 -12.49 -24.34 1.66
CA GLU A 216 -11.96 -25.12 0.56
C GLU A 216 -10.43 -25.18 0.64
N ARG A 217 -9.86 -26.31 0.22
CA ARG A 217 -8.42 -26.60 0.24
C ARG A 217 -7.87 -26.56 -1.18
N TYR A 218 -6.75 -25.86 -1.38
CA TYR A 218 -6.08 -25.75 -2.68
C TYR A 218 -4.60 -26.02 -2.53
N ALA A 219 -4.07 -26.92 -3.37
CA ALA A 219 -2.67 -27.32 -3.37
C ALA A 219 -1.92 -26.75 -4.57
N ALA A 220 -0.63 -26.45 -4.40
CA ALA A 220 0.26 -25.99 -5.46
C ALA A 220 1.73 -26.24 -5.09
N HIS A 221 2.64 -26.07 -6.06
CA HIS A 221 4.09 -26.16 -5.86
C HIS A 221 4.67 -24.87 -5.24
N ALA A 222 4.02 -23.73 -5.50
CA ALA A 222 4.37 -22.44 -4.90
C ALA A 222 3.11 -21.58 -4.65
N VAL A 223 3.19 -20.68 -3.67
CA VAL A 223 2.15 -19.72 -3.30
C VAL A 223 2.73 -18.31 -3.39
N VAL A 224 2.03 -17.41 -4.07
CA VAL A 224 2.39 -16.00 -4.23
C VAL A 224 1.32 -15.14 -3.56
N VAL A 225 1.72 -14.34 -2.58
CA VAL A 225 0.87 -13.37 -1.88
C VAL A 225 1.04 -12.00 -2.53
N ALA A 226 -0.05 -11.47 -3.08
CA ALA A 226 -0.12 -10.19 -3.79
C ALA A 226 -1.34 -9.36 -3.31
N THR A 227 -1.59 -9.38 -2.00
CA THR A 227 -2.84 -8.93 -1.37
C THR A 227 -2.82 -7.46 -0.92
N GLY A 228 -1.73 -6.74 -1.21
CA GLY A 228 -1.58 -5.34 -0.80
C GLY A 228 -1.25 -5.18 0.69
N GLY A 229 -1.41 -3.96 1.18
CA GLY A 229 -1.01 -3.57 2.51
C GLY A 229 -2.09 -3.72 3.59
N TYR A 230 -1.79 -3.21 4.80
CA TYR A 230 -2.60 -3.42 6.01
C TYR A 230 -3.06 -2.12 6.70
N VAL A 231 -3.02 -0.97 6.01
CA VAL A 231 -3.40 0.32 6.65
C VAL A 231 -4.88 0.42 7.04
N ASN A 232 -5.75 -0.49 6.58
CA ASN A 232 -7.12 -0.60 7.08
C ASN A 232 -7.21 -0.99 8.58
N THR A 233 -6.09 -1.38 9.18
CA THR A 233 -5.95 -1.50 10.64
C THR A 233 -6.34 -0.20 11.36
N PHE A 234 -6.17 0.96 10.73
CA PHE A 234 -6.54 2.28 11.25
C PHE A 234 -8.03 2.63 11.08
N PHE A 235 -8.86 1.71 10.66
CA PHE A 235 -10.27 1.89 10.32
C PHE A 235 -10.47 2.85 9.13
N LEU A 236 -10.16 4.14 9.29
CA LEU A 236 -10.20 5.11 8.20
C LEU A 236 -8.85 5.18 7.48
N SER A 237 -8.87 4.83 6.21
CA SER A 237 -7.72 4.91 5.31
C SER A 237 -8.18 5.21 3.89
N THR A 238 -7.22 5.43 2.98
CA THR A 238 -7.55 5.60 1.55
C THR A 238 -7.69 4.26 0.82
N ASN A 239 -7.36 3.14 1.49
CA ASN A 239 -7.36 1.83 0.86
C ASN A 239 -8.78 1.26 0.70
N ALA A 240 -8.98 0.49 -0.35
CA ALA A 240 -10.19 -0.32 -0.49
C ALA A 240 -10.27 -1.33 0.66
N MET A 241 -11.49 -1.60 1.15
CA MET A 241 -11.72 -2.52 2.28
C MET A 241 -11.22 -3.96 2.02
N ALA A 242 -11.08 -4.33 0.75
CA ALA A 242 -10.54 -5.62 0.35
C ALA A 242 -9.01 -5.74 0.51
N SER A 243 -8.28 -4.61 0.57
CA SER A 243 -6.85 -4.58 0.88
C SER A 243 -6.69 -4.62 2.40
N ASN A 244 -6.61 -5.83 2.97
CA ASN A 244 -6.80 -6.01 4.40
C ASN A 244 -5.59 -6.59 5.17
N GLY A 245 -4.56 -7.06 4.50
CA GLY A 245 -3.37 -7.62 5.14
C GLY A 245 -3.55 -8.98 5.81
N SER A 246 -4.78 -9.53 5.90
CA SER A 246 -5.04 -10.80 6.62
C SER A 246 -4.25 -11.97 6.05
N ALA A 247 -4.14 -12.10 4.73
CA ALA A 247 -3.37 -13.19 4.12
C ALA A 247 -1.89 -13.13 4.51
N ALA A 248 -1.27 -11.94 4.46
CA ALA A 248 0.11 -11.75 4.92
C ALA A 248 0.25 -12.06 6.42
N TRP A 249 -0.74 -11.67 7.23
CA TRP A 249 -0.77 -11.97 8.65
C TRP A 249 -0.84 -13.46 8.96
N GLN A 250 -1.65 -14.22 8.20
CA GLN A 250 -1.69 -15.69 8.34
C GLN A 250 -0.33 -16.32 7.98
N CYS A 251 0.35 -15.82 6.94
CA CYS A 251 1.70 -16.27 6.61
C CYS A 251 2.69 -16.00 7.76
N TYR A 252 2.62 -14.83 8.40
CA TYR A 252 3.42 -14.51 9.58
C TYR A 252 3.14 -15.48 10.74
N LYS A 253 1.88 -15.78 11.05
CA LYS A 253 1.51 -16.76 12.09
C LYS A 253 2.00 -18.18 11.78
N LYS A 254 2.24 -18.51 10.53
CA LYS A 254 2.84 -19.79 10.11
C LYS A 254 4.37 -19.78 10.10
N GLY A 255 4.99 -18.67 10.48
CA GLY A 255 6.44 -18.54 10.66
C GLY A 255 7.17 -17.81 9.53
N ALA A 256 6.46 -17.16 8.61
CA ALA A 256 7.08 -16.18 7.73
C ALA A 256 7.52 -14.96 8.55
N TYR A 257 8.67 -14.37 8.25
CA TYR A 257 9.10 -13.15 8.90
C TYR A 257 8.30 -11.96 8.38
N PHE A 258 8.10 -10.97 9.26
CA PHE A 258 7.46 -9.70 8.95
C PHE A 258 8.44 -8.58 9.26
N ALA A 259 8.67 -7.67 8.32
CA ALA A 259 9.65 -6.60 8.47
C ALA A 259 8.96 -5.24 8.48
N ASN A 260 9.51 -4.31 9.26
CA ASN A 260 9.11 -2.91 9.35
C ASN A 260 7.60 -2.68 9.56
N PRO A 261 6.89 -3.41 10.43
CA PRO A 261 5.44 -3.33 10.54
C PRO A 261 4.92 -1.93 10.89
N CYS A 262 5.67 -1.12 11.64
CA CYS A 262 5.30 0.24 12.00
C CYS A 262 5.55 1.29 10.88
N MET A 263 6.20 0.90 9.77
CA MET A 263 6.47 1.80 8.65
C MET A 263 5.24 1.92 7.76
N VAL A 264 4.45 2.94 7.99
CA VAL A 264 3.26 3.29 7.21
C VAL A 264 3.36 4.70 6.68
N GLN A 265 2.82 4.93 5.48
CA GLN A 265 2.81 6.23 4.84
C GLN A 265 1.44 6.89 4.96
N ILE A 266 1.47 8.17 5.25
CA ILE A 266 0.29 9.03 5.32
C ILE A 266 0.25 9.90 4.08
N HIS A 267 -0.93 10.07 3.50
CA HIS A 267 -1.14 10.93 2.34
C HIS A 267 -1.72 12.27 2.79
N PRO A 268 -1.09 13.40 2.45
CA PRO A 268 -1.47 14.71 3.00
C PRO A 268 -2.74 15.31 2.38
N THR A 269 -3.19 14.83 1.22
CA THR A 269 -4.28 15.44 0.44
C THR A 269 -5.50 14.51 0.32
N CYS A 270 -6.15 14.20 1.44
CA CYS A 270 -7.41 13.45 1.41
C CYS A 270 -8.58 14.35 1.76
N VAL A 271 -9.78 14.03 1.26
CA VAL A 271 -11.01 14.71 1.68
C VAL A 271 -11.25 14.41 3.16
N PRO A 272 -11.47 15.41 4.02
CA PRO A 272 -11.63 15.21 5.46
C PRO A 272 -12.82 14.33 5.82
N VAL A 273 -12.81 13.77 7.03
CA VAL A 273 -13.93 13.04 7.61
C VAL A 273 -15.15 13.96 7.74
N LYS A 274 -16.32 13.49 7.32
CA LYS A 274 -17.60 14.22 7.40
C LYS A 274 -18.55 13.69 8.47
N GLY A 275 -18.30 12.52 9.05
CA GLY A 275 -19.17 11.95 10.09
C GLY A 275 -18.78 10.55 10.54
N ASP A 276 -19.42 10.10 11.61
CA ASP A 276 -19.07 8.86 12.33
C ASP A 276 -19.29 7.56 11.54
N PHE A 277 -20.12 7.62 10.51
CA PHE A 277 -20.45 6.43 9.69
C PHE A 277 -19.57 6.29 8.45
N GLN A 278 -18.65 7.22 8.22
CA GLN A 278 -17.72 7.11 7.10
C GLN A 278 -16.75 5.94 7.31
N SER A 279 -16.58 5.11 6.31
CA SER A 279 -15.75 3.90 6.36
C SER A 279 -14.51 3.96 5.49
N LYS A 280 -14.33 5.04 4.71
CA LYS A 280 -13.21 5.23 3.80
C LYS A 280 -12.93 6.71 3.59
N LEU A 281 -11.66 7.07 3.43
CA LEU A 281 -11.25 8.42 3.06
C LEU A 281 -10.96 8.50 1.55
N THR A 282 -11.44 9.56 0.90
CA THR A 282 -11.17 9.77 -0.52
C THR A 282 -9.84 10.46 -0.70
N LEU A 283 -8.96 9.80 -1.45
CA LEU A 283 -7.69 10.34 -1.88
C LEU A 283 -7.89 11.40 -2.96
N MET A 284 -7.25 12.56 -2.79
CA MET A 284 -7.06 13.54 -3.84
C MET A 284 -5.61 13.46 -4.34
N SER A 285 -5.41 13.61 -5.65
CA SER A 285 -4.08 13.53 -6.23
C SER A 285 -3.11 14.54 -5.61
N GLU A 286 -1.93 14.08 -5.23
CA GLU A 286 -0.87 14.94 -4.70
C GLU A 286 -0.41 16.01 -5.71
N SER A 287 -0.64 15.80 -7.01
CA SER A 287 -0.35 16.80 -8.05
C SER A 287 -1.07 18.13 -7.84
N LEU A 288 -2.16 18.16 -7.07
CA LEU A 288 -2.83 19.40 -6.65
C LEU A 288 -1.91 20.35 -5.89
N ARG A 289 -0.89 19.82 -5.20
CA ARG A 289 0.11 20.61 -4.46
C ARG A 289 1.10 21.35 -5.37
N ASN A 290 1.16 21.02 -6.66
CA ASN A 290 2.05 21.69 -7.62
C ASN A 290 1.66 23.15 -7.87
N ASP A 291 0.37 23.42 -7.92
CA ASP A 291 -0.19 24.76 -8.17
C ASP A 291 -1.08 25.25 -7.03
N GLY A 292 -1.60 24.36 -6.18
CA GLY A 292 -2.39 24.71 -5.00
C GLY A 292 -1.53 25.05 -3.79
N ARG A 293 -1.94 26.09 -3.03
CA ARG A 293 -1.25 26.56 -1.83
C ARG A 293 -1.97 26.11 -0.56
N ILE A 294 -1.22 25.55 0.40
CA ILE A 294 -1.77 25.02 1.66
C ILE A 294 -1.67 26.05 2.77
N TRP A 295 -2.79 26.34 3.45
CA TRP A 295 -2.84 27.32 4.52
C TRP A 295 -3.89 27.03 5.59
N VAL A 296 -3.76 27.69 6.75
CA VAL A 296 -4.74 27.83 7.81
C VAL A 296 -4.86 29.31 8.20
N PRO A 297 -5.92 29.76 8.91
CA PRO A 297 -5.99 31.12 9.43
C PRO A 297 -4.83 31.41 10.40
N LYS A 298 -4.35 32.64 10.45
CA LYS A 298 -3.39 33.10 11.46
C LYS A 298 -4.03 33.31 12.83
N LYS A 299 -5.35 33.59 12.87
CA LYS A 299 -6.09 33.91 14.10
C LYS A 299 -6.98 32.75 14.51
N LEU A 300 -6.96 32.37 15.78
CA LEU A 300 -7.84 31.34 16.33
C LEU A 300 -9.33 31.70 16.23
N GLU A 301 -9.66 32.98 16.28
CA GLU A 301 -11.04 33.48 16.12
C GLU A 301 -11.60 33.13 14.73
N ASP A 302 -10.77 33.31 13.68
CA ASP A 302 -11.13 32.94 12.31
C ASP A 302 -11.29 31.43 12.15
N ALA A 303 -10.40 30.64 12.76
CA ALA A 303 -10.52 29.18 12.76
C ALA A 303 -11.83 28.74 13.43
N LYS A 304 -12.18 29.30 14.59
CA LYS A 304 -13.45 29.01 15.27
C LYS A 304 -14.67 29.42 14.46
N ALA A 305 -14.61 30.57 13.76
CA ALA A 305 -15.68 31.03 12.89
C ALA A 305 -15.89 30.11 11.67
N LEU A 306 -14.80 29.57 11.09
CA LEU A 306 -14.83 28.54 10.03
C LEU A 306 -15.41 27.22 10.56
N GLN A 307 -14.99 26.77 11.73
CA GLN A 307 -15.51 25.55 12.38
C GLN A 307 -17.01 25.65 12.69
N ALA A 308 -17.46 26.83 13.10
CA ALA A 308 -18.88 27.12 13.35
C ALA A 308 -19.70 27.36 12.06
N GLY A 309 -19.06 27.44 10.89
CA GLY A 309 -19.71 27.70 9.62
C GLY A 309 -20.19 29.16 9.42
N THR A 310 -19.77 30.09 10.30
CA THR A 310 -20.13 31.51 10.23
C THR A 310 -19.24 32.31 9.26
N LYS A 311 -18.09 31.75 8.89
CA LYS A 311 -17.19 32.23 7.81
C LYS A 311 -16.87 31.11 6.83
N LYS A 312 -16.51 31.48 5.60
CA LYS A 312 -15.99 30.57 4.56
C LYS A 312 -14.51 30.88 4.29
N GLY A 313 -13.77 29.93 3.73
CA GLY A 313 -12.33 30.11 3.41
C GLY A 313 -12.05 31.35 2.54
N LYS A 314 -12.93 31.66 1.60
CA LYS A 314 -12.82 32.86 0.74
C LYS A 314 -12.97 34.19 1.51
N ASP A 315 -13.58 34.17 2.70
CA ASP A 315 -13.79 35.37 3.50
C ASP A 315 -12.56 35.74 4.35
N ILE A 316 -11.52 34.88 4.38
CA ILE A 316 -10.27 35.12 5.07
C ILE A 316 -9.32 35.89 4.14
N PRO A 317 -8.95 37.14 4.49
CA PRO A 317 -8.00 37.94 3.70
C PRO A 317 -6.65 37.24 3.55
N GLU A 318 -5.97 37.47 2.44
CA GLU A 318 -4.63 36.91 2.15
C GLU A 318 -3.63 37.19 3.29
N ALA A 319 -3.66 38.40 3.85
CA ALA A 319 -2.79 38.80 4.96
C ALA A 319 -3.00 38.00 6.26
N ASP A 320 -4.18 37.42 6.45
CA ASP A 320 -4.57 36.63 7.62
C ASP A 320 -4.43 35.10 7.38
N ARG A 321 -3.83 34.67 6.25
CA ARG A 321 -3.54 33.28 5.94
C ARG A 321 -2.12 32.91 6.34
N ASP A 322 -1.94 31.78 7.04
CA ASP A 322 -0.62 31.17 7.34
C ASP A 322 -0.33 30.06 6.34
N TYR A 323 0.51 30.35 5.37
CA TYR A 323 1.06 29.36 4.44
C TYR A 323 2.21 28.61 5.11
N TYR A 324 1.90 27.82 6.12
CA TYR A 324 2.83 27.25 7.09
C TYR A 324 3.92 26.36 6.47
N LEU A 325 3.64 25.64 5.35
CA LEU A 325 4.65 24.84 4.65
C LEU A 325 5.66 25.74 3.93
N GLU A 326 5.19 26.77 3.22
CA GLU A 326 6.07 27.74 2.54
C GLU A 326 6.94 28.49 3.53
N ARG A 327 6.38 28.86 4.68
CA ARG A 327 7.11 29.58 5.75
C ARG A 327 8.16 28.70 6.43
N ARG A 328 7.85 27.43 6.72
CA ARG A 328 8.75 26.51 7.43
C ARG A 328 9.80 25.89 6.50
N TYR A 329 9.44 25.63 5.26
CA TYR A 329 10.26 24.90 4.29
C TYR A 329 10.37 25.66 2.98
N PRO A 330 11.02 26.86 2.96
CA PRO A 330 11.01 27.74 1.77
C PRO A 330 11.63 27.10 0.53
N ALA A 331 12.53 26.13 0.66
CA ALA A 331 13.15 25.43 -0.47
C ALA A 331 12.18 24.47 -1.20
N PHE A 332 11.18 23.95 -0.54
CA PHE A 332 10.23 22.98 -1.10
C PHE A 332 8.78 23.51 -1.12
N GLY A 333 8.45 24.42 -0.21
CA GLY A 333 7.10 24.96 -0.09
C GLY A 333 6.04 23.86 0.09
N ASN A 334 5.01 23.90 -0.74
CA ASN A 334 3.93 22.91 -0.72
C ASN A 334 4.35 21.51 -1.21
N LEU A 335 5.58 21.36 -1.77
CA LEU A 335 6.08 20.10 -2.33
C LEU A 335 7.00 19.33 -1.36
N VAL A 336 7.02 19.69 -0.07
CA VAL A 336 7.72 18.89 0.96
C VAL A 336 7.25 17.43 0.95
N PRO A 337 8.08 16.47 1.44
CA PRO A 337 7.71 15.07 1.56
C PRO A 337 6.37 14.86 2.26
N ARG A 338 5.71 13.75 1.97
CA ARG A 338 4.35 13.45 2.46
C ARG A 338 4.23 13.43 3.98
N ASP A 339 5.20 12.83 4.64
CA ASP A 339 5.27 12.74 6.09
C ASP A 339 5.41 14.12 6.75
N VAL A 340 6.27 14.98 6.20
CA VAL A 340 6.46 16.37 6.65
C VAL A 340 5.16 17.17 6.49
N ALA A 341 4.55 17.14 5.31
CA ALA A 341 3.29 17.85 5.05
C ALA A 341 2.16 17.36 5.97
N SER A 342 2.08 16.05 6.21
CA SER A 342 1.05 15.44 7.04
C SER A 342 1.20 15.80 8.51
N ARG A 343 2.43 15.72 9.07
CA ARG A 343 2.70 16.14 10.45
C ARG A 343 2.41 17.62 10.66
N ALA A 344 2.85 18.48 9.73
CA ALA A 344 2.61 19.92 9.82
C ALA A 344 1.10 20.27 9.79
N ALA A 345 0.30 19.57 8.97
CA ALA A 345 -1.14 19.75 8.94
C ALA A 345 -1.80 19.31 10.26
N LYS A 346 -1.44 18.13 10.79
CA LYS A 346 -1.94 17.65 12.08
C LYS A 346 -1.59 18.63 13.20
N GLU A 347 -0.35 19.08 13.27
CA GLU A 347 0.11 20.04 14.27
C GLU A 347 -0.71 21.35 14.25
N ARG A 348 -1.05 21.87 13.05
CA ARG A 348 -1.91 23.07 12.95
C ARG A 348 -3.33 22.78 13.44
N CYS A 349 -3.88 21.62 13.12
CA CYS A 349 -5.21 21.23 13.60
C CYS A 349 -5.23 21.01 15.13
N ASP A 350 -4.25 20.31 15.69
CA ASP A 350 -4.11 20.09 17.13
C ASP A 350 -3.94 21.41 17.92
N ALA A 351 -3.28 22.41 17.29
CA ALA A 351 -3.19 23.75 17.84
C ALA A 351 -4.48 24.59 17.71
N GLY A 352 -5.56 24.02 17.17
CA GLY A 352 -6.88 24.66 17.07
C GLY A 352 -7.11 25.46 15.78
N PHE A 353 -6.20 25.46 14.81
CA PHE A 353 -6.31 26.20 13.54
C PHE A 353 -7.02 25.43 12.43
N GLY A 354 -7.54 24.24 12.68
CA GLY A 354 -8.29 23.47 11.69
C GLY A 354 -9.56 24.20 11.20
N VAL A 355 -9.95 23.97 9.94
CA VAL A 355 -10.89 24.84 9.21
C VAL A 355 -12.28 24.26 8.98
N ASN A 356 -12.53 22.97 9.27
CA ASN A 356 -13.85 22.37 9.16
C ASN A 356 -14.53 22.20 10.52
N SER A 357 -15.78 21.76 10.54
CA SER A 357 -16.57 21.57 11.78
C SER A 357 -15.95 20.61 12.79
N THR A 358 -15.09 19.70 12.35
CA THR A 358 -14.36 18.78 13.24
C THR A 358 -13.02 19.35 13.72
N GLY A 359 -12.57 20.48 13.17
CA GLY A 359 -11.23 21.03 13.40
C GLY A 359 -10.10 20.21 12.73
N LEU A 360 -10.45 19.20 11.93
CA LEU A 360 -9.51 18.27 11.28
C LEU A 360 -9.48 18.50 9.77
N ALA A 361 -9.09 19.69 9.35
CA ALA A 361 -8.83 20.04 7.95
C ALA A 361 -7.93 21.27 7.84
N VAL A 362 -7.21 21.38 6.72
CA VAL A 362 -6.50 22.58 6.27
C VAL A 362 -6.98 22.94 4.87
N PHE A 363 -6.78 24.16 4.42
CA PHE A 363 -7.14 24.58 3.07
C PHE A 363 -6.05 24.26 2.05
N LEU A 364 -6.47 23.85 0.85
CA LEU A 364 -5.69 23.79 -0.39
C LEU A 364 -6.35 24.72 -1.41
N ASP A 365 -5.70 25.83 -1.74
CA ASP A 365 -6.27 26.99 -2.43
C ASP A 365 -5.66 27.16 -3.81
N PHE A 366 -6.50 27.26 -4.82
CA PHE A 366 -6.11 27.46 -6.21
C PHE A 366 -6.33 28.91 -6.71
N SER A 367 -6.74 29.84 -5.87
CA SER A 367 -7.01 31.22 -6.26
C SER A 367 -5.79 31.88 -6.91
N ASP A 368 -4.58 31.69 -6.37
CA ASP A 368 -3.35 32.19 -6.95
C ASP A 368 -3.08 31.56 -8.34
N ALA A 369 -3.18 30.24 -8.45
CA ALA A 369 -2.96 29.53 -9.71
C ALA A 369 -3.97 29.95 -10.78
N ILE A 370 -5.23 30.15 -10.43
CA ILE A 370 -6.26 30.62 -11.36
C ILE A 370 -5.97 32.03 -11.84
N ASN A 371 -5.51 32.92 -10.93
CA ASN A 371 -5.14 34.30 -11.29
C ASN A 371 -3.89 34.34 -12.18
N ARG A 372 -2.90 33.51 -11.93
CA ARG A 372 -1.62 33.47 -12.63
C ARG A 372 -1.69 32.74 -13.98
N LEU A 373 -2.36 31.61 -14.05
CA LEU A 373 -2.38 30.71 -15.21
C LEU A 373 -3.66 30.86 -16.06
N GLY A 374 -4.71 31.38 -15.47
CA GLY A 374 -6.06 31.37 -16.04
C GLY A 374 -6.84 30.08 -15.74
N LYS A 375 -8.17 30.24 -15.64
CA LYS A 375 -9.11 29.14 -15.30
C LYS A 375 -9.02 27.96 -16.27
N GLU A 376 -8.88 28.23 -17.58
CA GLU A 376 -8.83 27.16 -18.59
C GLU A 376 -7.59 26.28 -18.48
N VAL A 377 -6.42 26.85 -18.15
CA VAL A 377 -5.19 26.08 -17.94
C VAL A 377 -5.32 25.22 -16.68
N VAL A 378 -5.86 25.77 -15.60
CA VAL A 378 -6.13 25.01 -14.36
C VAL A 378 -7.13 23.89 -14.64
N LYS A 379 -8.17 24.13 -15.43
CA LYS A 379 -9.14 23.12 -15.85
C LYS A 379 -8.52 22.00 -16.68
N GLN A 380 -7.63 22.31 -17.61
CA GLN A 380 -6.90 21.30 -18.38
C GLN A 380 -6.03 20.41 -17.48
N LYS A 381 -5.42 20.98 -16.44
CA LYS A 381 -4.53 20.25 -15.51
C LYS A 381 -5.31 19.42 -14.48
N TYR A 382 -6.37 19.98 -13.90
CA TYR A 382 -6.99 19.46 -12.67
C TYR A 382 -8.51 19.30 -12.74
N GLY A 383 -9.16 19.64 -13.86
CA GLY A 383 -10.62 19.73 -13.97
C GLY A 383 -11.34 18.48 -13.46
N ASN A 384 -10.90 17.29 -13.90
CA ASN A 384 -11.48 16.04 -13.45
C ASN A 384 -11.31 15.76 -11.94
N LEU A 385 -10.26 16.31 -11.32
CA LEU A 385 -10.08 16.22 -9.86
C LEU A 385 -10.98 17.21 -9.12
N PHE A 386 -11.20 18.38 -9.70
CA PHE A 386 -12.12 19.39 -9.17
C PHE A 386 -13.56 18.90 -9.27
N ASP A 387 -13.96 18.35 -10.42
CA ASP A 387 -15.29 17.76 -10.60
C ASP A 387 -15.55 16.65 -9.57
N MET A 388 -14.58 15.74 -9.37
CA MET A 388 -14.68 14.69 -8.36
C MET A 388 -14.79 15.26 -6.94
N TYR A 389 -14.04 16.33 -6.60
CA TYR A 389 -14.13 16.97 -5.29
C TYR A 389 -15.50 17.62 -5.09
N GLU A 390 -15.99 18.35 -6.08
CA GLU A 390 -17.30 19.01 -6.07
C GLU A 390 -18.44 17.98 -5.93
N GLU A 391 -18.39 16.86 -6.64
CA GLU A 391 -19.37 15.77 -6.52
C GLU A 391 -19.42 15.17 -5.08
N ILE A 392 -18.27 15.09 -4.40
CA ILE A 392 -18.19 14.53 -3.04
C ILE A 392 -18.58 15.56 -1.99
N THR A 393 -18.17 16.82 -2.16
CA THR A 393 -18.24 17.85 -1.11
C THR A 393 -19.34 18.89 -1.34
N ASN A 394 -19.78 19.05 -2.57
CA ASN A 394 -20.65 20.14 -3.03
C ASN A 394 -19.97 21.53 -2.94
N ASP A 395 -18.63 21.57 -2.90
CA ASP A 395 -17.83 22.80 -2.91
C ASP A 395 -17.07 22.89 -4.23
N ASN A 396 -17.18 24.03 -4.93
CA ASN A 396 -16.50 24.26 -6.21
C ASN A 396 -15.08 24.78 -5.99
N PRO A 397 -14.03 24.02 -6.35
CA PRO A 397 -12.64 24.43 -6.13
C PRO A 397 -12.19 25.67 -6.94
N TYR A 398 -12.93 26.05 -7.97
CA TYR A 398 -12.67 27.32 -8.69
C TYR A 398 -13.11 28.56 -7.94
N GLU A 399 -13.94 28.41 -6.91
CA GLU A 399 -14.57 29.53 -6.19
C GLU A 399 -14.20 29.57 -4.70
N THR A 400 -13.89 28.38 -4.12
CA THR A 400 -13.58 28.22 -2.70
C THR A 400 -12.39 27.30 -2.52
N PRO A 401 -11.53 27.51 -1.51
CA PRO A 401 -10.45 26.59 -1.18
C PRO A 401 -11.00 25.19 -0.87
N MET A 402 -10.31 24.15 -1.37
CA MET A 402 -10.57 22.76 -1.00
C MET A 402 -10.16 22.53 0.44
N MET A 403 -10.88 21.68 1.15
CA MET A 403 -10.47 21.17 2.46
C MET A 403 -9.79 19.82 2.30
N ILE A 404 -8.61 19.67 2.90
CA ILE A 404 -7.84 18.43 2.91
C ILE A 404 -7.37 18.09 4.32
N TYR A 405 -7.15 16.79 4.57
CA TYR A 405 -6.55 16.28 5.81
C TYR A 405 -5.72 15.02 5.53
N PRO A 406 -4.68 14.76 6.32
CA PRO A 406 -3.87 13.54 6.18
C PRO A 406 -4.66 12.26 6.45
N ALA A 407 -4.32 11.19 5.72
CA ALA A 407 -4.90 9.86 5.92
C ALA A 407 -3.89 8.75 5.65
N LEU A 408 -4.03 7.64 6.37
CA LEU A 408 -3.25 6.43 6.12
C LEU A 408 -3.46 5.95 4.68
N HIS A 409 -2.35 5.63 4.00
CA HIS A 409 -2.39 5.40 2.55
C HIS A 409 -1.63 4.14 2.08
N TYR A 410 -0.46 3.85 2.65
CA TYR A 410 0.43 2.81 2.16
C TYR A 410 1.20 2.17 3.32
N SER A 411 1.47 0.87 3.24
CA SER A 411 2.37 0.17 4.16
C SER A 411 3.71 -0.12 3.46
N MET A 412 4.82 0.43 4.01
CA MET A 412 6.16 0.08 3.56
C MET A 412 6.65 -1.21 4.22
N GLY A 413 6.14 -1.54 5.40
CA GLY A 413 6.33 -2.84 6.03
C GLY A 413 5.53 -3.94 5.34
N GLY A 414 5.86 -5.19 5.64
CA GLY A 414 5.20 -6.36 5.06
C GLY A 414 5.95 -7.64 5.31
N LEU A 415 5.62 -8.69 4.61
CA LEU A 415 6.37 -9.95 4.67
C LEU A 415 7.82 -9.69 4.25
N TRP A 416 8.76 -10.19 5.06
CA TRP A 416 10.16 -10.21 4.67
C TRP A 416 10.36 -11.11 3.45
N VAL A 417 11.13 -10.64 2.48
CA VAL A 417 11.50 -11.41 1.29
C VAL A 417 12.99 -11.29 1.02
N ASP A 418 13.57 -12.32 0.42
CA ASP A 418 14.91 -12.30 -0.14
C ASP A 418 14.95 -11.59 -1.51
N TYR A 419 16.09 -11.61 -2.18
CA TYR A 419 16.25 -11.03 -3.53
C TYR A 419 15.36 -11.71 -4.58
N GLU A 420 14.95 -12.97 -4.33
CA GLU A 420 14.06 -13.73 -5.19
C GLU A 420 12.56 -13.45 -4.94
N LEU A 421 12.23 -12.51 -4.06
CA LEU A 421 10.86 -12.25 -3.57
C LEU A 421 10.26 -13.43 -2.81
N MET A 422 11.08 -14.39 -2.35
CA MET A 422 10.67 -15.52 -1.54
C MET A 422 10.76 -15.15 -0.06
N THR A 423 9.75 -15.51 0.72
CA THR A 423 9.75 -15.28 2.18
C THR A 423 10.70 -16.26 2.90
N SER A 424 10.79 -16.15 4.22
CA SER A 424 11.52 -17.14 5.05
C SER A 424 10.92 -18.56 4.99
N ILE A 425 9.70 -18.72 4.44
CA ILE A 425 9.08 -20.02 4.17
C ILE A 425 9.33 -20.39 2.71
N PRO A 426 10.13 -21.44 2.42
CA PRO A 426 10.38 -21.86 1.04
C PRO A 426 9.09 -22.14 0.27
N GLY A 427 9.02 -21.66 -0.98
CA GLY A 427 7.83 -21.79 -1.83
C GLY A 427 6.72 -20.78 -1.58
N LEU A 428 6.89 -19.89 -0.59
CA LEU A 428 6.01 -18.76 -0.33
C LEU A 428 6.68 -17.47 -0.80
N PHE A 429 6.05 -16.77 -1.73
CA PHE A 429 6.51 -15.51 -2.30
C PHE A 429 5.57 -14.37 -1.90
N ALA A 430 6.10 -13.14 -1.77
CA ALA A 430 5.30 -11.95 -1.55
C ALA A 430 5.73 -10.84 -2.51
N ILE A 431 4.76 -10.22 -3.20
CA ILE A 431 5.01 -9.22 -4.24
C ILE A 431 4.15 -7.96 -4.05
N GLY A 432 4.64 -6.85 -4.58
CA GLY A 432 4.00 -5.54 -4.43
C GLY A 432 3.96 -5.11 -2.96
N GLU A 433 2.94 -4.38 -2.57
CA GLU A 433 2.76 -3.83 -1.22
C GLU A 433 2.61 -4.91 -0.11
N ALA A 434 2.55 -6.20 -0.45
CA ALA A 434 2.55 -7.27 0.55
C ALA A 434 3.94 -7.57 1.11
N ASN A 435 5.02 -7.10 0.46
CA ASN A 435 6.40 -7.21 0.94
C ASN A 435 6.99 -5.86 1.37
N PHE A 436 8.14 -5.89 2.07
CA PHE A 436 8.78 -4.73 2.69
C PHE A 436 9.92 -4.08 1.88
N SER A 437 10.39 -4.69 0.79
CA SER A 437 11.80 -4.57 0.36
C SER A 437 12.22 -3.23 -0.30
N ASP A 438 11.31 -2.45 -0.87
CA ASP A 438 11.71 -1.45 -1.88
C ASP A 438 11.56 0.01 -1.46
N HIS A 439 10.94 0.31 -0.32
CA HIS A 439 10.57 1.70 0.02
C HIS A 439 11.12 2.22 1.34
N GLY A 440 11.78 1.38 2.13
CA GLY A 440 12.34 1.80 3.42
C GLY A 440 11.30 2.38 4.36
N ALA A 441 11.61 3.53 4.97
CA ALA A 441 10.74 4.16 5.96
C ALA A 441 9.70 5.12 5.34
N ASN A 442 9.88 5.52 4.07
CA ASN A 442 8.94 6.40 3.37
C ASN A 442 9.02 6.19 1.86
N ARG A 443 7.87 6.02 1.21
CA ARG A 443 7.79 5.75 -0.22
C ARG A 443 7.72 7.04 -1.04
N LEU A 444 8.51 7.14 -2.11
CA LEU A 444 8.36 8.20 -3.09
C LEU A 444 6.99 8.14 -3.77
N GLY A 445 6.43 9.31 -4.08
CA GLY A 445 5.22 9.41 -4.88
C GLY A 445 5.35 8.65 -6.20
N ALA A 446 4.27 8.04 -6.68
CA ALA A 446 4.20 7.27 -7.94
C ALA A 446 5.05 5.98 -8.02
N SER A 447 5.65 5.48 -6.92
CA SER A 447 6.49 4.27 -6.92
C SER A 447 5.73 2.98 -6.57
N ALA A 448 4.55 3.03 -5.92
CA ALA A 448 3.80 1.82 -5.55
C ALA A 448 3.33 1.01 -6.77
N LEU A 449 2.80 1.69 -7.79
CA LEU A 449 2.37 1.04 -9.03
C LEU A 449 3.57 0.45 -9.79
N MET A 450 4.72 1.16 -9.76
CA MET A 450 5.98 0.71 -10.33
C MET A 450 6.43 -0.60 -9.69
N GLN A 451 6.47 -0.69 -8.35
CA GLN A 451 6.84 -1.92 -7.64
C GLN A 451 5.92 -3.09 -7.99
N GLY A 452 4.60 -2.89 -7.95
CA GLY A 452 3.65 -3.96 -8.25
C GLY A 452 3.84 -4.56 -9.66
N LEU A 453 4.09 -3.73 -10.67
CA LEU A 453 4.32 -4.18 -12.04
C LEU A 453 5.74 -4.72 -12.24
N ALA A 454 6.75 -4.15 -11.57
CA ALA A 454 8.11 -4.69 -11.56
C ALA A 454 8.13 -6.13 -11.04
N ASP A 455 7.57 -6.33 -9.85
CA ASP A 455 7.53 -7.65 -9.23
C ASP A 455 6.77 -8.66 -10.08
N GLY A 456 5.59 -8.27 -10.59
CA GLY A 456 4.73 -9.18 -11.33
C GLY A 456 5.19 -9.52 -12.74
N TYR A 457 5.67 -8.54 -13.51
CA TYR A 457 6.08 -8.75 -14.91
C TYR A 457 7.55 -9.09 -15.06
N PHE A 458 8.45 -8.49 -14.28
CA PHE A 458 9.87 -8.49 -14.58
C PHE A 458 10.76 -9.18 -13.54
N VAL A 459 10.29 -9.41 -12.33
CA VAL A 459 11.10 -10.04 -11.28
C VAL A 459 10.61 -11.46 -10.97
N LEU A 460 9.41 -11.62 -10.45
CA LEU A 460 8.87 -12.93 -10.06
C LEU A 460 8.91 -13.99 -11.18
N PRO A 461 8.60 -13.66 -12.46
CA PRO A 461 8.66 -14.65 -13.53
C PRO A 461 10.04 -15.29 -13.72
N TYR A 462 11.09 -14.59 -13.34
CA TYR A 462 12.45 -15.15 -13.32
C TYR A 462 12.75 -15.88 -12.01
N THR A 463 12.53 -15.22 -10.89
CA THR A 463 12.99 -15.72 -9.58
C THR A 463 12.24 -16.97 -9.12
N ILE A 464 10.95 -17.07 -9.38
CA ILE A 464 10.16 -18.25 -9.04
C ILE A 464 10.63 -19.51 -9.77
N GLN A 465 11.18 -19.36 -10.99
CA GLN A 465 11.70 -20.50 -11.74
C GLN A 465 12.92 -21.12 -11.07
N ASN A 466 13.77 -20.31 -10.43
CA ASN A 466 14.89 -20.82 -9.66
C ASN A 466 14.43 -21.81 -8.59
N TYR A 467 13.39 -21.48 -7.85
CA TYR A 467 12.76 -22.38 -6.88
C TYR A 467 12.06 -23.57 -7.55
N LEU A 468 11.25 -23.33 -8.56
CA LEU A 468 10.45 -24.37 -9.22
C LEU A 468 11.29 -25.37 -10.02
N SER A 469 12.51 -25.01 -10.43
CA SER A 469 13.43 -25.93 -11.11
C SER A 469 13.77 -27.15 -10.25
N ASP A 470 13.82 -26.98 -8.94
CA ASP A 470 14.08 -28.07 -7.99
C ASP A 470 12.79 -28.86 -7.65
N GLN A 471 11.64 -28.42 -8.16
CA GLN A 471 10.32 -29.03 -7.90
C GLN A 471 9.80 -29.90 -9.06
N ILE A 472 10.53 -30.04 -10.15
CA ILE A 472 10.07 -30.72 -11.39
C ILE A 472 9.73 -32.20 -11.19
N GLN A 473 10.31 -32.85 -10.19
CA GLN A 473 10.05 -34.25 -9.81
C GLN A 473 8.99 -34.37 -8.69
N VAL A 474 8.59 -33.26 -8.10
CA VAL A 474 7.61 -33.27 -7.03
C VAL A 474 6.21 -33.45 -7.64
N PRO A 475 5.44 -34.47 -7.21
CA PRO A 475 4.09 -34.69 -7.72
C PRO A 475 3.13 -33.57 -7.23
N ARG A 476 1.98 -33.48 -7.87
CA ARG A 476 0.88 -32.67 -7.35
C ARG A 476 0.43 -33.20 -5.99
N PHE A 477 0.26 -32.29 -5.04
CA PHE A 477 -0.15 -32.64 -3.68
C PHE A 477 -1.64 -32.94 -3.63
N SER A 478 -2.01 -33.99 -2.87
CA SER A 478 -3.39 -34.19 -2.48
C SER A 478 -3.80 -33.17 -1.40
N THR A 479 -4.98 -32.61 -1.53
CA THR A 479 -5.57 -31.77 -0.48
C THR A 479 -6.12 -32.58 0.71
N ASP A 480 -5.98 -33.91 0.68
CA ASP A 480 -6.35 -34.81 1.78
C ASP A 480 -5.18 -35.12 2.72
N LEU A 481 -4.01 -34.55 2.47
CA LEU A 481 -2.89 -34.60 3.40
C LEU A 481 -3.28 -34.06 4.76
N PRO A 482 -2.75 -34.62 5.87
CA PRO A 482 -3.09 -34.20 7.24
C PRO A 482 -2.95 -32.69 7.45
N GLU A 483 -1.91 -32.06 6.90
CA GLU A 483 -1.64 -30.63 7.04
C GLU A 483 -2.77 -29.75 6.47
N PHE A 484 -3.38 -30.16 5.36
CA PHE A 484 -4.55 -29.48 4.79
C PHE A 484 -5.80 -29.68 5.63
N VAL A 485 -6.02 -30.91 6.11
CA VAL A 485 -7.18 -31.26 6.93
C VAL A 485 -7.13 -30.52 8.27
N GLU A 486 -5.97 -30.48 8.92
CA GLU A 486 -5.75 -29.76 10.18
C GLU A 486 -5.90 -28.24 10.02
N ALA A 487 -5.35 -27.67 8.94
CA ALA A 487 -5.50 -26.24 8.66
C ALA A 487 -6.96 -25.85 8.40
N GLU A 488 -7.70 -26.65 7.62
CA GLU A 488 -9.15 -26.45 7.42
C GLU A 488 -9.91 -26.51 8.72
N LYS A 489 -9.62 -27.52 9.57
CA LYS A 489 -10.24 -27.69 10.88
C LYS A 489 -9.99 -26.48 11.76
N ALA A 490 -8.75 -26.00 11.85
CA ALA A 490 -8.38 -24.83 12.65
C ALA A 490 -9.16 -23.57 12.22
N ILE A 491 -9.37 -23.38 10.92
CA ILE A 491 -10.18 -22.26 10.40
C ILE A 491 -11.67 -22.44 10.77
N LYS A 492 -12.22 -23.64 10.63
CA LYS A 492 -13.60 -23.92 11.04
C LYS A 492 -13.81 -23.69 12.54
N ASP A 493 -12.87 -24.14 13.37
CA ASP A 493 -12.91 -23.95 14.83
C ASP A 493 -12.84 -22.43 15.18
N ARG A 494 -12.00 -21.65 14.48
CA ARG A 494 -11.91 -20.19 14.64
C ARG A 494 -13.23 -19.49 14.28
N ILE A 495 -13.83 -19.85 13.15
CA ILE A 495 -15.12 -19.32 12.71
C ILE A 495 -16.22 -19.67 13.71
N GLN A 496 -16.30 -20.94 14.16
CA GLN A 496 -17.27 -21.38 15.14
C GLN A 496 -17.12 -20.64 16.47
N LYS A 497 -15.88 -20.42 16.91
CA LYS A 497 -15.59 -19.62 18.12
C LYS A 497 -16.15 -18.21 17.99
N LEU A 498 -15.94 -17.53 16.85
CA LEU A 498 -16.46 -16.19 16.59
C LEU A 498 -17.99 -16.17 16.59
N MET A 499 -18.61 -17.10 15.87
CA MET A 499 -20.09 -17.19 15.79
C MET A 499 -20.74 -17.46 17.14
N ASN A 500 -20.02 -18.02 18.10
CA ASN A 500 -20.53 -18.35 19.43
C ASN A 500 -20.36 -17.23 20.46
N VAL A 501 -19.65 -16.14 20.16
CA VAL A 501 -19.39 -15.06 21.14
C VAL A 501 -20.70 -14.41 21.61
N LYS A 502 -21.67 -14.14 20.72
CA LYS A 502 -23.00 -13.61 21.08
C LYS A 502 -22.98 -12.38 21.99
N GLY A 503 -22.01 -11.50 21.81
CA GLY A 503 -21.88 -10.28 22.57
C GLY A 503 -22.88 -9.18 22.15
N LYS A 504 -22.55 -7.91 22.47
CA LYS A 504 -23.41 -6.75 22.22
C LYS A 504 -22.80 -5.77 21.21
N GLU A 505 -21.48 -5.79 21.05
CA GLU A 505 -20.76 -4.85 20.19
C GLU A 505 -20.75 -5.30 18.74
N THR A 506 -20.99 -4.38 17.81
CA THR A 506 -20.84 -4.66 16.38
C THR A 506 -19.36 -4.75 16.01
N VAL A 507 -19.05 -5.46 14.93
CA VAL A 507 -17.68 -5.54 14.41
C VAL A 507 -17.16 -4.14 14.04
N ASP A 508 -18.01 -3.29 13.47
CA ASP A 508 -17.64 -1.92 13.09
C ASP A 508 -17.33 -1.05 14.32
N THR A 509 -18.07 -1.21 15.44
CA THR A 509 -17.75 -0.53 16.70
C THR A 509 -16.37 -0.89 17.22
N ILE A 510 -16.04 -2.18 17.24
CA ILE A 510 -14.72 -2.65 17.66
C ILE A 510 -13.62 -2.12 16.73
N HIS A 511 -13.86 -2.14 15.41
CA HIS A 511 -12.90 -1.62 14.44
C HIS A 511 -12.66 -0.12 14.58
N ARG A 512 -13.71 0.66 14.90
CA ARG A 512 -13.55 2.10 15.21
C ARG A 512 -12.73 2.34 16.47
N LYS A 513 -12.98 1.56 17.55
CA LYS A 513 -12.15 1.61 18.77
C LYS A 513 -10.69 1.33 18.44
N LEU A 514 -10.42 0.29 17.64
CA LEU A 514 -9.08 0.00 17.15
C LEU A 514 -8.50 1.19 16.37
N GLY A 515 -9.27 1.75 15.44
CA GLY A 515 -8.84 2.89 14.62
C GLY A 515 -8.44 4.11 15.44
N HIS A 516 -9.18 4.42 16.51
CA HIS A 516 -8.83 5.50 17.44
C HIS A 516 -7.49 5.22 18.16
N ILE A 517 -7.30 4.03 18.72
CA ILE A 517 -6.03 3.65 19.37
C ILE A 517 -4.87 3.79 18.38
N MET A 518 -5.03 3.26 17.17
CA MET A 518 -4.02 3.29 16.13
C MET A 518 -3.67 4.71 15.71
N TRP A 519 -4.69 5.56 15.48
CA TRP A 519 -4.47 6.94 15.02
C TRP A 519 -3.79 7.80 16.07
N GLU A 520 -4.24 7.75 17.32
CA GLU A 520 -3.74 8.61 18.38
C GLU A 520 -2.33 8.22 18.85
N HIS A 521 -2.04 6.93 18.96
CA HIS A 521 -0.78 6.47 19.55
C HIS A 521 0.25 5.91 18.54
N ILE A 522 -0.22 5.40 17.39
CA ILE A 522 0.63 4.68 16.41
C ILE A 522 0.65 5.41 15.05
N GLY A 523 -0.04 6.54 14.94
CA GLY A 523 -0.17 7.34 13.72
C GLY A 523 1.08 8.16 13.37
N MET A 524 0.91 9.49 13.25
CA MET A 524 1.94 10.39 12.70
C MET A 524 3.03 10.81 13.67
N ALA A 525 2.71 10.96 14.95
CA ALA A 525 3.65 11.32 16.00
C ALA A 525 3.46 10.37 17.16
N ARG A 526 4.53 9.75 17.60
CA ARG A 526 4.55 8.66 18.57
C ARG A 526 5.45 9.04 19.74
N ASP A 527 5.16 8.52 20.91
CA ASP A 527 6.03 8.61 22.08
C ASP A 527 5.99 7.29 22.86
N ALA A 528 7.01 7.03 23.68
CA ALA A 528 7.16 5.77 24.39
C ALA A 528 5.96 5.48 25.31
N LYS A 529 5.45 6.52 25.99
CA LYS A 529 4.31 6.39 26.91
C LYS A 529 3.04 6.02 26.15
N GLY A 530 2.72 6.77 25.09
CA GLY A 530 1.54 6.51 24.26
C GLY A 530 1.59 5.13 23.60
N LEU A 531 2.77 4.67 23.15
CA LEU A 531 2.94 3.32 22.60
C LEU A 531 2.73 2.22 23.65
N GLN A 532 3.20 2.40 24.88
CA GLN A 532 2.95 1.46 25.99
C GLN A 532 1.47 1.42 26.36
N GLU A 533 0.80 2.57 26.43
CA GLU A 533 -0.64 2.68 26.63
C GLU A 533 -1.41 1.96 25.51
N ALA A 534 -1.04 2.19 24.25
CA ALA A 534 -1.65 1.51 23.12
C ALA A 534 -1.53 -0.01 23.18
N ILE A 535 -0.37 -0.54 23.55
CA ILE A 535 -0.15 -1.99 23.72
C ILE A 535 -1.14 -2.56 24.75
N GLN A 536 -1.34 -1.86 25.87
CA GLN A 536 -2.28 -2.30 26.89
C GLN A 536 -3.74 -2.19 26.39
N MET A 537 -4.11 -1.06 25.73
CA MET A 537 -5.44 -0.86 25.16
C MET A 537 -5.77 -1.92 24.09
N LEU A 538 -4.81 -2.26 23.22
CA LEU A 538 -4.97 -3.31 22.20
C LEU A 538 -5.16 -4.70 22.83
N LYS A 539 -4.45 -4.98 23.92
CA LYS A 539 -4.62 -6.23 24.69
C LYS A 539 -6.03 -6.33 25.28
N ASP A 540 -6.55 -5.23 25.80
CA ASP A 540 -7.89 -5.19 26.39
C ASP A 540 -8.98 -5.21 25.29
N LEU A 541 -8.77 -4.51 24.18
CA LEU A 541 -9.64 -4.58 23.01
C LEU A 541 -9.72 -6.00 22.40
N LYS A 542 -8.58 -6.73 22.41
CA LYS A 542 -8.57 -8.14 21.98
C LYS A 542 -9.44 -9.01 22.89
N LYS A 543 -9.40 -8.80 24.21
CA LYS A 543 -10.28 -9.50 25.16
C LYS A 543 -11.74 -9.13 24.92
N GLU A 544 -12.04 -7.84 24.78
CA GLU A 544 -13.39 -7.34 24.48
C GLU A 544 -13.92 -7.97 23.19
N PHE A 545 -13.15 -7.96 22.11
CA PHE A 545 -13.54 -8.57 20.84
C PHE A 545 -13.95 -10.04 21.02
N TRP A 546 -13.12 -10.86 21.65
CA TRP A 546 -13.37 -12.29 21.81
C TRP A 546 -14.42 -12.66 22.87
N SER A 547 -14.93 -11.69 23.61
CA SER A 547 -15.99 -11.91 24.63
C SER A 547 -17.27 -11.13 24.37
N ASN A 548 -17.26 -10.09 23.53
CA ASN A 548 -18.39 -9.17 23.40
C ASN A 548 -18.79 -8.82 21.98
N VAL A 549 -18.10 -9.34 20.93
CA VAL A 549 -18.50 -9.09 19.54
C VAL A 549 -19.79 -9.87 19.21
N PHE A 550 -20.66 -9.25 18.42
CA PHE A 550 -21.86 -9.89 17.89
C PHE A 550 -21.76 -10.01 16.36
N ILE A 551 -21.91 -11.22 15.86
CA ILE A 551 -21.95 -11.53 14.42
C ILE A 551 -23.32 -12.12 14.11
N PRO A 552 -24.17 -11.41 13.34
CA PRO A 552 -25.47 -11.92 12.93
C PRO A 552 -25.36 -13.03 11.88
N GLY A 553 -26.44 -13.78 11.66
CA GLY A 553 -26.53 -14.80 10.63
C GLY A 553 -25.81 -16.10 10.99
N ASN A 554 -25.34 -16.80 9.98
CA ASN A 554 -24.62 -18.07 10.10
C ASN A 554 -23.34 -18.07 9.24
N ALA A 555 -22.53 -19.12 9.35
CA ALA A 555 -21.26 -19.24 8.64
C ALA A 555 -21.39 -19.92 7.25
N ASP A 556 -22.50 -20.58 6.97
CA ASP A 556 -22.68 -21.49 5.83
C ASP A 556 -23.23 -20.81 4.58
N ASN A 557 -23.19 -19.49 4.53
CA ASN A 557 -23.59 -18.69 3.37
C ASN A 557 -22.85 -17.34 3.36
N LEU A 558 -23.28 -16.42 2.49
CA LEU A 558 -22.78 -15.05 2.46
C LEU A 558 -23.00 -14.36 3.82
N ASN A 559 -21.92 -13.99 4.50
CA ASN A 559 -21.97 -13.29 5.78
C ASN A 559 -20.83 -12.24 5.83
N THR A 560 -21.15 -11.00 5.47
CA THR A 560 -20.19 -9.89 5.42
C THR A 560 -19.70 -9.47 6.81
N GLU A 561 -20.52 -9.66 7.85
CA GLU A 561 -20.10 -9.36 9.23
C GLU A 561 -19.08 -10.38 9.74
N LEU A 562 -19.21 -11.64 9.37
CA LEU A 562 -18.21 -12.67 9.66
C LEU A 562 -16.88 -12.36 8.93
N GLU A 563 -16.95 -11.93 7.66
CA GLU A 563 -15.75 -11.49 6.91
C GLU A 563 -15.03 -10.35 7.63
N LYS A 564 -15.76 -9.30 8.04
CA LYS A 564 -15.22 -8.19 8.81
C LYS A 564 -14.63 -8.65 10.15
N ALA A 565 -15.33 -9.54 10.87
CA ALA A 565 -14.88 -10.03 12.17
C ALA A 565 -13.55 -10.81 12.08
N LEU A 566 -13.38 -11.65 11.07
CA LEU A 566 -12.12 -12.35 10.82
C LEU A 566 -10.98 -11.38 10.57
N ARG A 567 -11.21 -10.31 9.79
CA ARG A 567 -10.23 -9.25 9.51
C ARG A 567 -9.92 -8.40 10.74
N VAL A 568 -10.93 -7.99 11.49
CA VAL A 568 -10.72 -7.17 12.70
C VAL A 568 -9.94 -7.93 13.77
N ALA A 569 -10.18 -9.25 13.91
CA ALA A 569 -9.35 -10.10 14.76
C ALA A 569 -7.87 -10.04 14.36
N ASP A 570 -7.56 -10.09 13.06
CA ASP A 570 -6.20 -9.97 12.55
C ASP A 570 -5.67 -8.53 12.70
N PHE A 571 -6.48 -7.50 12.47
CA PHE A 571 -6.09 -6.09 12.61
C PHE A 571 -5.66 -5.73 14.04
N ILE A 572 -6.33 -6.25 15.06
CA ILE A 572 -5.93 -6.04 16.46
C ILE A 572 -4.52 -6.63 16.70
N GLU A 573 -4.23 -7.79 16.12
CA GLU A 573 -2.92 -8.43 16.24
C GLU A 573 -1.84 -7.68 15.44
N ILE A 574 -2.13 -7.25 14.21
CA ILE A 574 -1.25 -6.41 13.38
C ILE A 574 -0.95 -5.09 14.09
N GLY A 575 -1.98 -4.41 14.63
CA GLY A 575 -1.81 -3.17 15.41
C GLY A 575 -0.91 -3.36 16.63
N THR A 576 -1.03 -4.50 17.31
CA THR A 576 -0.15 -4.86 18.43
C THR A 576 1.31 -5.02 17.98
N LEU A 577 1.55 -5.71 16.86
CA LEU A 577 2.89 -5.84 16.29
C LEU A 577 3.47 -4.47 15.89
N MET A 578 2.65 -3.61 15.27
CA MET A 578 3.07 -2.25 14.90
C MET A 578 3.47 -1.41 16.12
N ALA A 579 2.71 -1.52 17.21
CA ALA A 579 3.01 -0.80 18.46
C ALA A 579 4.33 -1.25 19.08
N HIS A 580 4.58 -2.56 19.12
CA HIS A 580 5.85 -3.11 19.62
C HIS A 580 7.04 -2.69 18.74
N ASP A 581 6.95 -2.82 17.41
CA ASP A 581 8.01 -2.40 16.50
C ASP A 581 8.32 -0.90 16.64
N ALA A 582 7.27 -0.06 16.76
CA ALA A 582 7.43 1.37 16.96
C ALA A 582 8.07 1.73 18.31
N LEU A 583 7.79 0.95 19.36
CA LEU A 583 8.37 1.15 20.69
C LEU A 583 9.86 0.73 20.72
N ASP A 584 10.19 -0.38 20.07
CA ASP A 584 11.56 -0.91 20.01
C ASP A 584 12.49 -0.04 19.16
N ARG A 585 11.95 0.69 18.16
CA ARG A 585 12.73 1.62 17.32
C ARG A 585 12.97 2.94 18.03
N ALA A 586 14.13 3.09 18.63
CA ALA A 586 14.58 4.32 19.29
C ALA A 586 15.15 5.33 18.26
N GLU A 587 14.35 5.69 17.26
CA GLU A 587 14.71 6.62 16.19
C GLU A 587 13.48 7.33 15.61
N SER A 588 13.70 8.30 14.73
CA SER A 588 12.69 8.83 13.82
C SER A 588 13.20 8.75 12.38
N CYS A 589 12.41 8.13 11.50
CA CYS A 589 12.70 8.04 10.07
C CYS A 589 11.39 7.92 9.26
N GLY A 590 11.25 8.71 8.20
CA GLY A 590 10.09 8.68 7.32
C GLY A 590 8.75 8.69 8.04
N GLY A 591 7.94 7.63 7.84
CA GLY A 591 6.64 7.48 8.47
C GLY A 591 6.68 7.11 9.96
N HIS A 592 7.84 6.72 10.49
CA HIS A 592 8.05 6.46 11.91
C HIS A 592 8.67 7.70 12.57
N PHE A 593 7.90 8.43 13.34
CA PHE A 593 8.35 9.63 14.04
C PHE A 593 8.09 9.52 15.54
N ARG A 594 9.17 9.50 16.32
CA ARG A 594 9.17 9.48 17.79
C ARG A 594 9.48 10.87 18.30
N THR A 595 8.58 11.46 19.07
CA THR A 595 8.74 12.83 19.58
C THR A 595 9.94 13.00 20.50
N GLU A 596 10.43 11.91 21.11
CA GLU A 596 11.66 11.88 21.90
C GLU A 596 12.95 11.78 21.05
N HIS A 597 12.81 11.42 19.76
CA HIS A 597 13.92 11.25 18.82
C HIS A 597 13.82 12.26 17.68
N GLN A 598 13.96 13.54 18.03
CA GLN A 598 14.02 14.67 17.10
C GLN A 598 15.15 15.64 17.49
N THR A 599 15.61 16.41 16.50
CA THR A 599 16.57 17.49 16.74
C THR A 599 15.91 18.65 17.48
N GLU A 600 16.70 19.63 17.92
CA GLU A 600 16.18 20.87 18.53
C GLU A 600 15.25 21.64 17.56
N GLU A 601 15.49 21.52 16.26
CA GLU A 601 14.68 22.13 15.20
C GLU A 601 13.40 21.32 14.86
N GLY A 602 13.20 20.16 15.51
CA GLY A 602 12.03 19.29 15.30
C GLY A 602 12.14 18.33 14.10
N GLU A 603 13.35 18.14 13.57
CA GLU A 603 13.62 17.20 12.49
C GLU A 603 13.87 15.77 13.01
N ALA A 604 13.68 14.77 12.16
CA ALA A 604 13.84 13.36 12.51
C ALA A 604 15.29 13.03 12.91
N LEU A 605 15.49 12.48 14.10
CA LEU A 605 16.76 11.96 14.58
C LEU A 605 16.87 10.47 14.22
N ARG A 606 17.68 10.17 13.21
CA ARG A 606 17.88 8.81 12.68
C ARG A 606 18.91 8.03 13.49
N CYS A 607 18.68 6.75 13.70
CA CYS A 607 19.69 5.84 14.25
C CYS A 607 20.65 5.41 13.13
N LEU A 608 21.93 5.77 13.24
CA LEU A 608 22.94 5.44 12.23
C LEU A 608 23.25 3.93 12.17
N LEU A 609 23.05 3.18 13.26
CA LEU A 609 23.26 1.74 13.28
C LEU A 609 22.31 1.00 12.34
N TYR A 610 21.06 1.46 12.22
CA TYR A 610 20.09 0.86 11.30
C TYR A 610 20.31 1.25 9.84
N THR A 611 21.11 2.32 9.57
CA THR A 611 21.48 2.69 8.20
C THR A 611 22.62 1.85 7.63
N SER A 612 23.57 1.43 8.46
CA SER A 612 24.69 0.60 8.02
C SER A 612 24.24 -0.81 7.65
N ASP A 613 23.29 -1.39 8.37
CA ASP A 613 22.78 -2.74 8.11
C ASP A 613 21.99 -2.84 6.81
N ALA A 614 21.40 -1.73 6.35
CA ALA A 614 20.71 -1.69 5.06
C ALA A 614 21.67 -1.57 3.86
N ALA A 615 22.92 -1.15 4.10
CA ALA A 615 23.93 -1.00 3.07
C ALA A 615 24.81 -2.25 2.89
N ASP A 616 24.96 -3.04 3.95
CA ASP A 616 25.84 -4.21 3.99
C ASP A 616 25.12 -5.54 3.67
N GLU A 617 23.78 -5.57 3.74
CA GLU A 617 22.96 -6.73 3.38
C GLU A 617 22.34 -6.61 1.95
#